data_012284b052936e35bcc84a8442ebac80
#
_entry.id   012284b052936e35bcc84a8442ebac80
#
_cell.length_a   1.000
_cell.length_b   1.000
_cell.length_c   1.000
_cell.angle_alpha   90.00
_cell.angle_beta   90.00
_cell.angle_gamma   90.00
#
_symmetry.space_group_name_H-M   'P 1'
#
loop_
_entity.id
_entity.type
_entity.pdbx_description
1 polymer ?
#
loop_
_entity_poly.entity_id
_entity_poly.type
_entity_poly.pdbx_seq_one_letter_code
_entity_poly.pdbx_strand_id
1 'polypeptide(L)'
;MAYKMKNTVENIIMNNGKVVKTSLPDGVHGVTENDGTVFINSKLSPVQQKIAEKHEKVHRDQILRGDLSYDDENVYWKGKKYPRKSMKEGSPKLAWEAEAYKKQNKK
;
A
#
# COMPACT_ATOMS: atom_id res chain seq x y z
N MET A 1 -5.46 -5.57 7.59
CA MET A 1 -5.69 -4.46 6.65
C MET A 1 -4.38 -3.85 6.20
N ALA A 2 -4.17 -3.76 4.90
CA ALA A 2 -2.90 -3.31 4.37
C ALA A 2 -2.79 -1.80 4.18
N TYR A 3 -3.91 -1.07 4.21
CA TYR A 3 -3.88 0.34 3.84
C TYR A 3 -4.30 1.26 4.96
N LYS A 4 -3.54 2.32 5.10
CA LYS A 4 -3.93 3.46 5.89
C LYS A 4 -3.68 4.70 5.07
N MET A 5 -4.64 5.62 5.09
CA MET A 5 -4.62 6.76 4.20
C MET A 5 -4.09 7.99 4.86
N LYS A 6 -3.23 8.65 4.15
CA LYS A 6 -2.80 9.95 4.58
C LYS A 6 -2.43 10.75 3.34
N ASN A 7 -3.32 11.64 2.97
CA ASN A 7 -3.16 12.46 1.78
C ASN A 7 -2.47 13.75 2.16
N THR A 8 -1.19 13.83 1.90
CA THR A 8 -0.42 15.04 2.19
C THR A 8 0.26 15.47 0.92
N VAL A 9 -0.30 16.48 0.26
CA VAL A 9 0.17 16.92 -1.05
C VAL A 9 1.64 17.32 -1.03
N GLU A 10 2.05 18.04 -0.01
CA GLU A 10 3.44 18.47 0.11
C GLU A 10 4.42 17.31 0.26
N ASN A 11 3.96 16.19 0.75
CA ASN A 11 4.81 15.01 0.94
C ASN A 11 5.05 14.23 -0.35
N ILE A 12 4.21 14.43 -1.35
CA ILE A 12 4.36 13.71 -2.61
C ILE A 12 5.74 13.96 -3.22
N ILE A 13 6.22 15.19 -3.13
CA ILE A 13 7.53 15.55 -3.67
C ILE A 13 8.65 15.14 -2.72
N MET A 14 8.44 15.32 -1.43
CA MET A 14 9.47 15.12 -0.42
C MET A 14 9.77 13.68 -0.10
N ASN A 15 8.74 12.82 -0.13
CA ASN A 15 8.82 11.45 0.36
C ASN A 15 8.68 10.40 -0.72
N ASN A 16 8.62 10.80 -1.97
CA ASN A 16 8.44 9.89 -3.08
C ASN A 16 9.53 8.79 -3.05
N GLY A 17 9.10 7.55 -2.93
CA GLY A 17 10.00 6.41 -2.90
C GLY A 17 10.60 6.08 -1.55
N LYS A 18 10.26 6.81 -0.51
CA LYS A 18 10.81 6.56 0.82
C LYS A 18 10.19 5.29 1.43
N VAL A 19 11.04 4.48 2.05
CA VAL A 19 10.61 3.29 2.79
C VAL A 19 11.02 3.47 4.25
N VAL A 20 10.06 3.32 5.16
CA VAL A 20 10.28 3.52 6.59
C VAL A 20 9.88 2.25 7.33
N LYS A 21 10.78 1.73 8.16
CA LYS A 21 10.46 0.59 9.02
C LYS A 21 10.08 1.12 10.38
N THR A 22 8.88 0.77 10.84
CA THR A 22 8.33 1.28 12.10
C THR A 22 7.33 0.29 12.65
N SER A 23 6.99 0.44 13.92
CA SER A 23 5.97 -0.40 14.54
C SER A 23 4.60 -0.04 13.98
N LEU A 24 3.88 -1.05 13.49
CA LEU A 24 2.52 -0.90 12.99
C LEU A 24 1.59 -1.77 13.84
N PRO A 25 0.29 -1.54 13.79
CA PRO A 25 -0.66 -2.38 14.54
C PRO A 25 -0.53 -3.85 14.16
N ASP A 26 -0.87 -4.73 15.10
CA ASP A 26 -0.83 -6.16 14.86
C ASP A 26 -1.66 -6.53 13.66
N GLY A 27 -1.14 -7.43 12.82
CA GLY A 27 -1.81 -7.85 11.60
C GLY A 27 -1.59 -6.94 10.40
N VAL A 28 -0.98 -5.77 10.59
CA VAL A 28 -0.66 -4.86 9.49
C VAL A 28 0.81 -5.05 9.12
N HIS A 29 1.06 -5.59 7.95
CA HIS A 29 2.44 -5.84 7.49
C HIS A 29 3.07 -4.61 6.88
N GLY A 30 2.29 -3.80 6.18
CA GLY A 30 2.78 -2.59 5.56
C GLY A 30 1.66 -1.66 5.18
N VAL A 31 2.04 -0.45 4.85
CA VAL A 31 1.11 0.61 4.44
C VAL A 31 1.80 1.43 3.35
N THR A 32 1.05 1.77 2.31
CA THR A 32 1.53 2.70 1.28
C THR A 32 0.64 3.92 1.28
N GLU A 33 1.23 5.08 1.45
CA GLU A 33 0.50 6.35 1.44
C GLU A 33 0.40 6.91 0.02
N ASN A 34 -0.55 7.82 -0.18
CA ASN A 34 -0.78 8.40 -1.51
C ASN A 34 0.42 9.20 -2.03
N ASP A 35 1.33 9.60 -1.16
CA ASP A 35 2.54 10.30 -1.57
C ASP A 35 3.68 9.34 -1.97
N GLY A 36 3.43 8.04 -1.97
CA GLY A 36 4.42 7.04 -2.32
C GLY A 36 5.27 6.55 -1.16
N THR A 37 5.06 7.08 0.05
CA THR A 37 5.79 6.61 1.23
C THR A 37 5.29 5.21 1.60
N VAL A 38 6.23 4.31 1.86
CA VAL A 38 5.94 2.94 2.26
C VAL A 38 6.39 2.74 3.70
N PHE A 39 5.48 2.22 4.53
CA PHE A 39 5.80 1.85 5.91
C PHE A 39 5.76 0.34 6.03
N ILE A 40 6.78 -0.23 6.66
CA ILE A 40 6.88 -1.68 6.88
C ILE A 40 6.92 -1.94 8.37
N ASN A 41 6.15 -2.92 8.82
CA ASN A 41 6.08 -3.25 10.24
C ASN A 41 7.40 -3.85 10.71
N SER A 42 8.09 -3.13 11.57
CA SER A 42 9.41 -3.54 12.08
C SER A 42 9.33 -4.76 13.00
N LYS A 43 8.14 -5.16 13.44
CA LYS A 43 7.95 -6.36 14.27
C LYS A 43 8.00 -7.66 13.46
N LEU A 44 7.94 -7.57 12.14
CA LEU A 44 8.02 -8.75 11.28
C LEU A 44 9.46 -9.29 11.23
N SER A 45 9.60 -10.59 10.92
CA SER A 45 10.91 -11.17 10.66
C SER A 45 11.56 -10.50 9.43
N PRO A 46 12.90 -10.57 9.30
CA PRO A 46 13.55 -9.97 8.13
C PRO A 46 13.00 -10.48 6.80
N VAL A 47 12.67 -11.77 6.70
CA VAL A 47 12.11 -12.35 5.49
C VAL A 47 10.73 -11.75 5.20
N GLN A 48 9.89 -11.67 6.24
CA GLN A 48 8.56 -11.10 6.09
C GLN A 48 8.61 -9.61 5.78
N GLN A 49 9.57 -8.88 6.33
CA GLN A 49 9.75 -7.47 6.00
C GLN A 49 10.07 -7.29 4.51
N LYS A 50 10.91 -8.16 3.95
CA LYS A 50 11.23 -8.10 2.53
C LYS A 50 10.01 -8.35 1.65
N ILE A 51 9.20 -9.33 2.01
CA ILE A 51 7.97 -9.64 1.27
C ILE A 51 7.01 -8.47 1.36
N ALA A 52 6.83 -7.92 2.55
CA ALA A 52 5.95 -6.77 2.74
C ALA A 52 6.42 -5.56 1.94
N GLU A 53 7.73 -5.33 1.91
CA GLU A 53 8.28 -4.22 1.13
C GLU A 53 7.99 -4.38 -0.36
N LYS A 54 8.17 -5.58 -0.91
CA LYS A 54 7.85 -5.84 -2.31
C LYS A 54 6.39 -5.59 -2.61
N HIS A 55 5.51 -6.03 -1.71
CA HIS A 55 4.07 -5.85 -1.85
C HIS A 55 3.71 -4.36 -1.87
N GLU A 56 4.22 -3.62 -0.89
CA GLU A 56 3.87 -2.20 -0.78
C GLU A 56 4.49 -1.38 -1.91
N LYS A 57 5.64 -1.77 -2.43
CA LYS A 57 6.24 -1.09 -3.57
C LYS A 57 5.42 -1.24 -4.85
N VAL A 58 4.69 -2.35 -4.99
CA VAL A 58 3.74 -2.49 -6.10
C VAL A 58 2.64 -1.44 -5.96
N HIS A 59 2.11 -1.26 -4.76
CA HIS A 59 1.10 -0.22 -4.53
C HIS A 59 1.65 1.18 -4.82
N ARG A 60 2.91 1.42 -4.45
CA ARG A 60 3.55 2.68 -4.79
C ARG A 60 3.59 2.92 -6.29
N ASP A 61 3.95 1.89 -7.05
CA ASP A 61 3.96 1.99 -8.50
C ASP A 61 2.56 2.27 -9.05
N GLN A 62 1.55 1.62 -8.48
CA GLN A 62 0.16 1.83 -8.88
C GLN A 62 -0.26 3.28 -8.65
N ILE A 63 0.15 3.85 -7.52
CA ILE A 63 -0.15 5.24 -7.17
C ILE A 63 0.60 6.19 -8.11
N LEU A 64 1.89 5.96 -8.31
CA LEU A 64 2.71 6.86 -9.12
C LEU A 64 2.32 6.86 -10.59
N ARG A 65 1.84 5.73 -11.11
CA ARG A 65 1.35 5.67 -12.48
C ARG A 65 -0.10 6.14 -12.64
N GLY A 66 -0.74 6.51 -11.52
CA GLY A 66 -2.08 7.09 -11.53
C GLY A 66 -3.23 6.11 -11.52
N ASP A 67 -2.96 4.80 -11.38
CA ASP A 67 -4.03 3.79 -11.37
C ASP A 67 -4.70 3.65 -10.00
N LEU A 68 -3.99 3.95 -8.92
CA LEU A 68 -4.48 3.75 -7.57
C LEU A 68 -4.42 5.04 -6.77
N SER A 69 -5.51 5.35 -6.09
CA SER A 69 -5.52 6.37 -5.05
C SER A 69 -6.63 6.01 -4.07
N TYR A 70 -6.63 6.67 -2.92
CA TYR A 70 -7.69 6.41 -1.96
C TYR A 70 -7.80 7.55 -0.95
N ASP A 71 -9.00 7.63 -0.34
CA ASP A 71 -9.26 8.53 0.77
C ASP A 71 -9.85 7.70 1.92
N ASP A 72 -10.39 8.35 2.93
CA ASP A 72 -10.92 7.64 4.09
C ASP A 72 -12.10 6.74 3.75
N GLU A 73 -12.84 7.05 2.70
CA GLU A 73 -14.09 6.36 2.36
C GLU A 73 -13.98 5.44 1.17
N ASN A 74 -13.11 5.73 0.23
CA ASN A 74 -13.07 5.02 -1.05
C ASN A 74 -11.66 4.69 -1.51
N VAL A 75 -11.55 3.62 -2.30
CA VAL A 75 -10.37 3.35 -3.11
C VAL A 75 -10.74 3.63 -4.56
N TYR A 76 -9.84 4.26 -5.29
CA TYR A 76 -10.02 4.56 -6.72
C TYR A 76 -9.01 3.73 -7.50
N TRP A 77 -9.52 2.91 -8.40
CA TRP A 77 -8.68 2.05 -9.22
C TRP A 77 -9.06 2.23 -10.68
N LYS A 78 -8.08 2.72 -11.46
CA LYS A 78 -8.27 2.98 -12.90
C LYS A 78 -9.52 3.79 -13.17
N GLY A 79 -9.75 4.81 -12.36
CA GLY A 79 -10.88 5.71 -12.50
C GLY A 79 -12.18 5.24 -11.89
N LYS A 80 -12.21 4.06 -11.29
CA LYS A 80 -13.43 3.50 -10.71
C LYS A 80 -13.38 3.59 -9.19
N LYS A 81 -14.51 3.95 -8.60
CA LYS A 81 -14.61 4.14 -7.15
C LYS A 81 -15.15 2.89 -6.46
N TYR A 82 -14.48 2.49 -5.39
CA TYR A 82 -14.86 1.32 -4.59
C TYR A 82 -14.96 1.74 -3.12
N PRO A 83 -16.15 1.64 -2.50
CA PRO A 83 -16.30 2.01 -1.09
C PRO A 83 -15.50 1.08 -0.19
N ARG A 84 -14.72 1.65 0.71
CA ARG A 84 -13.87 0.86 1.60
C ARG A 84 -14.66 0.03 2.59
N LYS A 85 -15.78 0.56 3.08
CA LYS A 85 -16.58 -0.18 4.07
C LYS A 85 -17.26 -1.41 3.52
N SER A 86 -17.37 -1.54 2.20
CA SER A 86 -18.00 -2.70 1.58
C SER A 86 -16.97 -3.70 1.03
N MET A 87 -15.68 -3.45 1.26
CA MET A 87 -14.63 -4.35 0.80
C MET A 87 -13.83 -4.91 1.97
N LYS A 88 -13.21 -6.05 1.74
CA LYS A 88 -12.22 -6.58 2.67
C LYS A 88 -10.85 -6.09 2.20
N GLU A 89 -10.34 -5.04 2.84
CA GLU A 89 -9.07 -4.47 2.46
C GLU A 89 -7.94 -5.49 2.59
N GLY A 90 -7.03 -5.47 1.62
CA GLY A 90 -5.94 -6.43 1.58
C GLY A 90 -6.29 -7.76 0.93
N SER A 91 -7.55 -7.96 0.54
CA SER A 91 -7.97 -9.22 -0.07
C SER A 91 -7.34 -9.40 -1.45
N PRO A 92 -6.80 -10.59 -1.76
CA PRO A 92 -6.24 -10.85 -3.10
C PRO A 92 -7.29 -10.82 -4.20
N LYS A 93 -8.57 -10.74 -3.85
CA LYS A 93 -9.65 -10.61 -4.84
C LYS A 93 -9.77 -9.19 -5.40
N LEU A 94 -9.22 -8.21 -4.71
CA LEU A 94 -9.20 -6.83 -5.20
C LEU A 94 -8.11 -6.71 -6.27
N ALA A 95 -8.42 -6.03 -7.38
CA ALA A 95 -7.52 -5.98 -8.53
C ALA A 95 -6.13 -5.45 -8.17
N TRP A 96 -6.06 -4.37 -7.38
CA TRP A 96 -4.79 -3.80 -6.97
C TRP A 96 -4.02 -4.70 -6.01
N GLU A 97 -4.72 -5.48 -5.19
CA GLU A 97 -4.07 -6.44 -4.30
C GLU A 97 -3.61 -7.67 -5.08
N ALA A 98 -4.41 -8.13 -6.05
CA ALA A 98 -4.02 -9.27 -6.87
C ALA A 98 -2.68 -9.02 -7.57
N GLU A 99 -2.49 -7.84 -8.10
CA GLU A 99 -1.22 -7.47 -8.73
C GLU A 99 -0.08 -7.48 -7.72
N ALA A 100 -0.31 -6.92 -6.53
CA ALA A 100 0.72 -6.86 -5.50
C ALA A 100 1.12 -8.24 -5.00
N TYR A 101 0.14 -9.12 -4.76
CA TYR A 101 0.44 -10.49 -4.33
C TYR A 101 1.19 -11.26 -5.39
N LYS A 102 0.83 -11.06 -6.65
CA LYS A 102 1.52 -11.73 -7.75
C LYS A 102 2.97 -11.30 -7.85
N LYS A 103 3.25 -10.00 -7.69
CA LYS A 103 4.59 -9.46 -7.87
C LYS A 103 5.47 -9.58 -6.63
N GLN A 104 4.89 -9.70 -5.43
CA GLN A 104 5.69 -9.80 -4.22
C GLN A 104 6.59 -11.04 -4.18
N ASN A 105 6.21 -12.09 -4.90
CA ASN A 105 6.95 -13.34 -4.93
C ASN A 105 7.94 -13.41 -6.10
N LYS A 106 8.03 -12.37 -6.91
CA LYS A 106 8.99 -12.35 -8.01
C LYS A 106 10.36 -11.94 -7.50
N LYS A 107 11.36 -12.60 -8.01
CA LYS A 107 12.76 -12.31 -7.68
C LYS A 107 13.31 -11.21 -8.57
#